data_6df0286a7b54eb19ba58593da4ad5e85
#
_entry.id   6df0286a7b54eb19ba58593da4ad5e85
#
_cell.length_a   1.000
_cell.length_b   1.000
_cell.length_c   1.000
_cell.angle_alpha   90.00
_cell.angle_beta   90.00
_cell.angle_gamma   90.00
#
_symmetry.space_group_name_H-M   'P 1'
#
loop_
_entity.id
_entity.type
_entity.pdbx_description
1 polymer ?
#
loop_
_entity_poly.entity_id
_entity_poly.type
_entity_poly.pdbx_seq_one_letter_code
_entity_poly.pdbx_strand_id
1 'polypeptide(L)'
;MFILNQVERHSIEGGIISSVVPPLTVTMKDAVRQLCGRESLVVGAGLKTGLNIVMDNPAQLGSDLVTDAVAAVAEYPKPILIFDLGTATTLSVVDGKGSYIGGMIMPGISLSLEALSSRTSQLPHISLEGPKRLIGTNTVDCMKSGIVYGSAAMLDGMIARVTRELGEKPTVVATGGLAPHITKYCESEIICDNTLILKGLRILYNKNKA
;
A
#
# COMPACT_ATOMS: atom_id res chain seq x y z
N MET A 1 0.21 -24.93 0.18
CA MET A 1 -0.90 -23.98 0.14
C MET A 1 -2.05 -24.45 -0.75
N PHE A 2 -1.87 -24.79 -2.03
CA PHE A 2 -2.95 -25.29 -2.90
C PHE A 2 -3.64 -26.54 -2.36
N ILE A 3 -2.85 -27.55 -1.95
CA ILE A 3 -3.39 -28.80 -1.38
C ILE A 3 -4.22 -28.53 -0.11
N LEU A 4 -3.73 -27.66 0.78
CA LEU A 4 -4.44 -27.30 2.01
C LEU A 4 -5.77 -26.59 1.78
N ASN A 5 -5.89 -25.85 0.66
CA ASN A 5 -7.10 -25.14 0.27
C ASN A 5 -7.91 -25.87 -0.80
N GLN A 6 -7.59 -27.13 -1.09
CA GLN A 6 -8.27 -27.97 -2.07
C GLN A 6 -8.33 -27.34 -3.48
N VAL A 7 -7.33 -26.52 -3.84
CA VAL A 7 -7.22 -25.89 -5.16
C VAL A 7 -6.47 -26.83 -6.09
N GLU A 8 -7.13 -27.28 -7.14
CA GLU A 8 -6.54 -28.09 -8.18
C GLU A 8 -5.64 -27.23 -9.08
N ARG A 9 -4.39 -27.67 -9.30
CA ARG A 9 -3.39 -26.89 -10.06
C ARG A 9 -3.85 -26.57 -11.49
N HIS A 10 -4.54 -27.49 -12.13
CA HIS A 10 -5.05 -27.35 -13.49
C HIS A 10 -6.28 -26.44 -13.60
N SER A 11 -6.95 -26.13 -12.49
CA SER A 11 -8.03 -25.14 -12.49
C SER A 11 -7.54 -23.68 -12.53
N ILE A 12 -6.22 -23.46 -12.38
CA ILE A 12 -5.63 -22.13 -12.42
C ILE A 12 -5.47 -21.68 -13.87
N GLU A 13 -6.18 -20.62 -14.25
CA GLU A 13 -6.18 -20.09 -15.61
C GLU A 13 -4.91 -19.28 -15.94
N GLY A 14 -4.28 -18.68 -14.93
CA GLY A 14 -3.07 -17.87 -15.10
C GLY A 14 -2.63 -17.18 -13.83
N GLY A 15 -1.65 -16.30 -13.94
CA GLY A 15 -1.10 -15.52 -12.84
C GLY A 15 -0.79 -14.08 -13.24
N ILE A 16 -0.78 -13.20 -12.25
CA ILE A 16 -0.27 -11.84 -12.40
C ILE A 16 0.60 -11.48 -11.21
N ILE A 17 1.69 -10.77 -11.46
CA ILE A 17 2.70 -10.43 -10.48
C ILE A 17 2.90 -8.92 -10.48
N SER A 18 2.79 -8.28 -9.30
CA SER A 18 3.32 -6.94 -9.05
C SER A 18 4.58 -7.08 -8.20
N SER A 19 5.69 -6.54 -8.67
CA SER A 19 6.96 -6.61 -7.96
C SER A 19 7.85 -5.43 -8.35
N VAL A 20 8.46 -4.82 -7.36
CA VAL A 20 9.50 -3.79 -7.51
C VAL A 20 10.91 -4.37 -7.30
N VAL A 21 11.04 -5.70 -7.19
CA VAL A 21 12.31 -6.42 -6.98
C VAL A 21 12.55 -7.37 -8.15
N PRO A 22 13.31 -6.96 -9.19
CA PRO A 22 13.49 -7.73 -10.42
C PRO A 22 13.90 -9.21 -10.24
N PRO A 23 14.85 -9.57 -9.35
CA PRO A 23 15.22 -10.98 -9.15
C PRO A 23 14.05 -11.84 -8.64
N LEU A 24 13.22 -11.29 -7.74
CA LEU A 24 12.04 -12.01 -7.24
C LEU A 24 10.97 -12.19 -8.32
N THR A 25 10.84 -11.24 -9.24
CA THR A 25 9.88 -11.32 -10.35
C THR A 25 10.17 -12.54 -11.23
N VAL A 26 11.45 -12.79 -11.58
CA VAL A 26 11.86 -13.95 -12.37
C VAL A 26 11.55 -15.25 -11.63
N THR A 27 11.97 -15.34 -10.36
CA THR A 27 11.72 -16.50 -9.51
C THR A 27 10.22 -16.81 -9.37
N MET A 28 9.39 -15.78 -9.18
CA MET A 28 7.93 -15.97 -9.07
C MET A 28 7.29 -16.41 -10.39
N LYS A 29 7.74 -15.88 -11.54
CA LYS A 29 7.28 -16.36 -12.85
C LYS A 29 7.58 -17.85 -13.05
N ASP A 30 8.79 -18.25 -12.75
CA ASP A 30 9.21 -19.66 -12.87
C ASP A 30 8.41 -20.55 -11.91
N ALA A 31 8.19 -20.10 -10.68
CA ALA A 31 7.37 -20.82 -9.70
C ALA A 31 5.93 -21.02 -10.18
N VAL A 32 5.29 -19.96 -10.71
CA VAL A 32 3.91 -20.08 -11.27
C VAL A 32 3.89 -21.02 -12.46
N ARG A 33 4.87 -20.91 -13.40
CA ARG A 33 4.97 -21.83 -14.53
C ARG A 33 5.11 -23.27 -14.10
N GLN A 34 5.98 -23.57 -13.13
CA GLN A 34 6.17 -24.93 -12.62
C GLN A 34 4.93 -25.47 -11.89
N LEU A 35 4.21 -24.61 -11.19
CA LEU A 35 3.04 -25.00 -10.38
C LEU A 35 1.81 -25.29 -11.22
N CYS A 36 1.48 -24.48 -12.20
CA CYS A 36 0.23 -24.54 -12.95
C CYS A 36 0.39 -24.58 -14.48
N GLY A 37 1.63 -24.64 -15.00
CA GLY A 37 1.90 -24.69 -16.43
C GLY A 37 1.48 -23.45 -17.21
N ARG A 38 1.31 -22.31 -16.54
CA ARG A 38 0.84 -21.05 -17.13
C ARG A 38 1.87 -19.95 -17.00
N GLU A 39 1.94 -19.10 -18.02
CA GLU A 39 2.73 -17.87 -17.95
C GLU A 39 2.02 -16.83 -17.09
N SER A 40 2.82 -16.01 -16.38
CA SER A 40 2.30 -14.91 -15.58
C SER A 40 2.44 -13.59 -16.30
N LEU A 41 1.41 -12.76 -16.24
CA LEU A 41 1.52 -11.33 -16.52
C LEU A 41 2.38 -10.66 -15.43
N VAL A 42 3.10 -9.61 -15.81
CA VAL A 42 3.84 -8.78 -14.86
C VAL A 42 3.36 -7.35 -14.98
N VAL A 43 3.00 -6.74 -13.87
CA VAL A 43 2.59 -5.33 -13.85
C VAL A 43 3.81 -4.46 -14.16
N GLY A 44 3.72 -3.68 -15.23
CA GLY A 44 4.82 -2.83 -15.70
C GLY A 44 4.56 -2.28 -17.09
N ALA A 45 5.63 -1.85 -17.75
CA ALA A 45 5.55 -1.27 -19.09
C ALA A 45 4.86 -2.23 -20.08
N GLY A 46 3.91 -1.71 -20.84
CA GLY A 46 3.14 -2.46 -21.84
C GLY A 46 1.86 -3.11 -21.33
N LEU A 47 1.62 -3.19 -20.02
CA LEU A 47 0.36 -3.68 -19.47
C LEU A 47 -0.71 -2.59 -19.55
N LYS A 48 -1.89 -2.92 -20.07
CA LYS A 48 -3.03 -2.00 -20.14
C LYS A 48 -3.63 -1.82 -18.75
N THR A 49 -3.36 -0.70 -18.09
CA THR A 49 -3.93 -0.40 -16.76
C THR A 49 -5.31 0.25 -16.85
N GLY A 50 -5.53 1.11 -17.83
CA GLY A 50 -6.69 1.99 -17.94
C GLY A 50 -6.65 3.16 -16.94
N LEU A 51 -5.56 3.29 -16.20
CA LEU A 51 -5.29 4.41 -15.32
C LEU A 51 -4.61 5.52 -16.14
N ASN A 52 -5.15 6.73 -16.10
CA ASN A 52 -4.46 7.90 -16.61
C ASN A 52 -3.44 8.38 -15.55
N ILE A 53 -2.18 8.46 -15.93
CA ILE A 53 -1.09 8.85 -15.02
C ILE A 53 -0.55 10.19 -15.50
N VAL A 54 -0.75 11.23 -14.68
CA VAL A 54 -0.35 12.62 -14.97
C VAL A 54 0.82 12.98 -14.04
N MET A 55 1.99 12.44 -14.38
CA MET A 55 3.25 12.69 -13.68
C MET A 55 4.33 13.07 -14.70
N ASP A 56 5.37 13.74 -14.25
CA ASP A 56 6.51 14.13 -15.11
C ASP A 56 7.16 12.90 -15.75
N ASN A 57 7.30 11.81 -15.00
CA ASN A 57 7.81 10.55 -15.50
C ASN A 57 6.96 9.37 -15.02
N PRO A 58 5.90 8.99 -15.77
CA PRO A 58 5.02 7.88 -15.41
C PRO A 58 5.74 6.52 -15.28
N ALA A 59 6.86 6.32 -15.97
CA ALA A 59 7.62 5.08 -15.93
C ALA A 59 8.32 4.81 -14.57
N GLN A 60 8.46 5.85 -13.74
CA GLN A 60 9.03 5.72 -12.39
C GLN A 60 8.01 5.31 -11.34
N LEU A 61 6.70 5.29 -11.68
CA LEU A 61 5.68 4.87 -10.74
C LEU A 61 5.76 3.37 -10.47
N GLY A 62 5.87 3.01 -9.19
CA GLY A 62 5.94 1.61 -8.76
C GLY A 62 4.72 0.80 -9.20
N SER A 63 4.93 -0.45 -9.54
CA SER A 63 3.87 -1.36 -10.00
C SER A 63 2.80 -1.60 -8.92
N ASP A 64 3.17 -1.55 -7.65
CA ASP A 64 2.30 -1.61 -6.48
C ASP A 64 1.35 -0.41 -6.42
N LEU A 65 1.89 0.81 -6.53
CA LEU A 65 1.10 2.05 -6.52
C LEU A 65 0.11 2.12 -7.69
N VAL A 66 0.54 1.67 -8.89
CA VAL A 66 -0.34 1.55 -10.05
C VAL A 66 -1.47 0.56 -9.78
N THR A 67 -1.14 -0.58 -9.18
CA THR A 67 -2.09 -1.65 -8.90
C THR A 67 -3.14 -1.20 -7.89
N ASP A 68 -2.72 -0.56 -6.80
CA ASP A 68 -3.62 -0.02 -5.78
C ASP A 68 -4.52 1.09 -6.34
N ALA A 69 -3.96 1.98 -7.15
CA ALA A 69 -4.73 3.04 -7.79
C ALA A 69 -5.79 2.50 -8.77
N VAL A 70 -5.47 1.45 -9.54
CA VAL A 70 -6.45 0.78 -10.42
C VAL A 70 -7.62 0.20 -9.62
N ALA A 71 -7.36 -0.44 -8.48
CA ALA A 71 -8.41 -0.94 -7.60
C ALA A 71 -9.23 0.20 -7.00
N ALA A 72 -8.55 1.21 -6.46
CA ALA A 72 -9.21 2.32 -5.81
C ALA A 72 -10.14 3.10 -6.77
N VAL A 73 -9.67 3.37 -8.00
CA VAL A 73 -10.49 4.04 -9.04
C VAL A 73 -11.72 3.24 -9.41
N ALA A 74 -11.65 1.91 -9.34
CA ALA A 74 -12.77 1.02 -9.67
C ALA A 74 -13.80 0.89 -8.54
N GLU A 75 -13.37 1.01 -7.27
CA GLU A 75 -14.22 0.68 -6.11
C GLU A 75 -14.68 1.87 -5.28
N TYR A 76 -13.96 3.00 -5.33
CA TYR A 76 -14.23 4.12 -4.44
C TYR A 76 -14.62 5.41 -5.18
N PRO A 77 -15.45 6.26 -4.54
CA PRO A 77 -15.75 7.61 -5.03
C PRO A 77 -14.49 8.47 -5.14
N LYS A 78 -14.38 9.26 -6.20
CA LYS A 78 -13.26 10.16 -6.48
C LYS A 78 -13.57 11.57 -5.97
N PRO A 79 -12.55 12.37 -5.62
CA PRO A 79 -11.11 12.04 -5.63
C PRO A 79 -10.73 11.04 -4.53
N ILE A 80 -9.54 10.42 -4.63
CA ILE A 80 -9.14 9.35 -3.72
C ILE A 80 -7.71 9.61 -3.20
N LEU A 81 -7.52 9.45 -1.91
CA LEU A 81 -6.20 9.34 -1.27
C LEU A 81 -5.97 7.88 -0.89
N ILE A 82 -4.84 7.31 -1.30
CA ILE A 82 -4.49 5.93 -1.00
C ILE A 82 -3.21 5.93 -0.19
N PHE A 83 -3.29 5.53 1.08
CA PHE A 83 -2.13 5.27 1.92
C PHE A 83 -1.78 3.79 1.85
N ASP A 84 -0.53 3.47 1.51
CA ASP A 84 0.04 2.13 1.74
C ASP A 84 1.04 2.20 2.90
N LEU A 85 0.72 1.49 3.98
CA LEU A 85 1.52 1.41 5.20
C LEU A 85 2.39 0.14 5.17
N GLY A 86 3.38 0.15 4.29
CA GLY A 86 4.37 -0.91 4.09
C GLY A 86 5.74 -0.58 4.69
N THR A 87 6.81 -1.02 4.01
CA THR A 87 8.21 -0.67 4.36
C THR A 87 8.43 0.84 4.33
N ALA A 88 7.96 1.52 3.29
CA ALA A 88 7.70 2.94 3.29
C ALA A 88 6.21 3.18 3.54
N THR A 89 5.83 4.36 4.01
CA THR A 89 4.45 4.83 3.96
C THR A 89 4.33 5.70 2.71
N THR A 90 3.49 5.28 1.76
CA THR A 90 3.22 6.07 0.57
C THR A 90 1.82 6.67 0.64
N LEU A 91 1.65 7.83 0.02
CA LEU A 91 0.35 8.45 -0.25
C LEU A 91 0.24 8.66 -1.75
N SER A 92 -0.72 8.02 -2.38
CA SER A 92 -1.09 8.21 -3.79
C SER A 92 -2.33 9.09 -3.88
N VAL A 93 -2.35 10.01 -4.85
CA VAL A 93 -3.44 10.95 -5.07
C VAL A 93 -4.07 10.71 -6.43
N VAL A 94 -5.37 10.45 -6.42
CA VAL A 94 -6.20 10.34 -7.63
C VAL A 94 -7.20 11.48 -7.61
N ASP A 95 -7.25 12.26 -8.70
CA ASP A 95 -8.14 13.41 -8.83
C ASP A 95 -9.61 13.04 -9.05
N GLY A 96 -10.50 14.03 -9.07
CA GLY A 96 -11.94 13.85 -9.34
C GLY A 96 -12.25 13.25 -10.71
N LYS A 97 -11.31 13.27 -11.66
CA LYS A 97 -11.43 12.65 -12.99
C LYS A 97 -10.97 11.20 -13.02
N GLY A 98 -10.34 10.72 -11.94
CA GLY A 98 -9.77 9.38 -11.83
C GLY A 98 -8.36 9.27 -12.40
N SER A 99 -7.65 10.38 -12.54
CA SER A 99 -6.26 10.39 -12.96
C SER A 99 -5.34 10.31 -11.72
N TYR A 100 -4.30 9.50 -11.80
CA TYR A 100 -3.21 9.50 -10.83
C TYR A 100 -2.36 10.75 -11.05
N ILE A 101 -2.35 11.66 -10.10
CA ILE A 101 -1.69 12.98 -10.27
C ILE A 101 -0.39 13.12 -9.48
N GLY A 102 -0.02 12.13 -8.69
CA GLY A 102 1.20 12.16 -7.90
C GLY A 102 1.02 11.56 -6.51
N GLY A 103 1.98 11.83 -5.64
CA GLY A 103 1.94 11.28 -4.29
C GLY A 103 3.13 11.69 -3.44
N MET A 104 3.28 11.04 -2.29
CA MET A 104 4.32 11.28 -1.31
C MET A 104 4.90 9.97 -0.81
N ILE A 105 6.18 9.98 -0.47
CA ILE A 105 6.87 8.85 0.14
C ILE A 105 7.41 9.30 1.49
N MET A 106 7.04 8.59 2.52
CA MET A 106 7.39 8.88 3.92
C MET A 106 8.07 7.66 4.55
N PRO A 107 8.87 7.83 5.60
CA PRO A 107 9.41 6.69 6.34
C PRO A 107 8.27 5.77 6.83
N GLY A 108 8.41 4.47 6.59
CA GLY A 108 7.46 3.50 7.11
C GLY A 108 7.59 3.36 8.63
N ILE A 109 6.54 2.86 9.25
CA ILE A 109 6.41 2.76 10.72
C ILE A 109 7.48 1.84 11.30
N SER A 110 7.67 0.65 10.70
CA SER A 110 8.70 -0.29 11.13
C SER A 110 10.11 0.27 10.93
N LEU A 111 10.35 0.96 9.81
CA LEU A 111 11.63 1.62 9.53
C LEU A 111 11.92 2.72 10.55
N SER A 112 10.92 3.53 10.91
CA SER A 112 11.06 4.59 11.91
C SER A 112 11.36 4.02 13.29
N LEU A 113 10.69 2.92 13.66
CA LEU A 113 10.92 2.25 14.93
C LEU A 113 12.32 1.62 15.00
N GLU A 114 12.75 0.97 13.93
CA GLU A 114 14.09 0.39 13.81
C GLU A 114 15.17 1.50 13.87
N ALA A 115 14.95 2.61 13.19
CA ALA A 115 15.87 3.74 13.24
C ALA A 115 16.06 4.30 14.67
N LEU A 116 14.98 4.40 15.44
CA LEU A 116 15.06 4.83 16.84
C LEU A 116 15.90 3.88 17.67
N SER A 117 15.70 2.56 17.56
CA SER A 117 16.43 1.58 18.37
C SER A 117 17.86 1.34 17.88
N SER A 118 18.13 1.41 16.57
CA SER A 118 19.46 1.13 16.01
C SER A 118 20.39 2.35 15.95
N ARG A 119 19.84 3.56 15.95
CA ARG A 119 20.61 4.81 15.83
C ARG A 119 20.72 5.61 17.14
N THR A 120 20.20 5.07 18.25
CA THR A 120 20.33 5.69 19.58
C THR A 120 20.92 4.70 20.58
N SER A 121 21.65 5.20 21.57
CA SER A 121 22.36 4.35 22.53
C SER A 121 21.49 3.82 23.67
N GLN A 122 20.30 4.38 23.90
CA GLN A 122 19.48 4.08 25.08
C GLN A 122 18.06 3.62 24.76
N LEU A 123 17.61 3.69 23.49
CA LEU A 123 16.26 3.27 23.14
C LEU A 123 16.23 1.77 22.84
N PRO A 124 15.40 0.99 23.55
CA PRO A 124 15.32 -0.45 23.36
C PRO A 124 14.56 -0.83 22.07
N HIS A 125 14.75 -2.06 21.61
CA HIS A 125 13.84 -2.65 20.63
C HIS A 125 12.48 -2.90 21.30
N ILE A 126 11.42 -2.45 20.65
CA ILE A 126 10.04 -2.63 21.12
C ILE A 126 9.17 -3.23 20.02
N SER A 127 8.12 -3.95 20.41
CA SER A 127 7.06 -4.38 19.49
C SER A 127 6.11 -3.23 19.17
N LEU A 128 5.55 -3.25 17.96
CA LEU A 128 4.51 -2.29 17.56
C LEU A 128 3.15 -2.72 18.14
N GLU A 129 2.94 -2.34 19.39
CA GLU A 129 1.67 -2.49 20.09
C GLU A 129 1.05 -1.13 20.36
N GLY A 130 -0.27 -1.11 20.48
CA GLY A 130 -0.98 0.13 20.80
C GLY A 130 -0.52 0.69 22.17
N PRO A 131 -0.27 2.00 22.27
CA PRO A 131 0.09 2.63 23.54
C PRO A 131 -1.09 2.60 24.50
N LYS A 132 -0.81 2.49 25.78
CA LYS A 132 -1.83 2.52 26.85
C LYS A 132 -2.50 3.89 26.94
N ARG A 133 -1.77 4.94 26.65
CA ARG A 133 -2.22 6.35 26.67
C ARG A 133 -1.33 7.21 25.78
N LEU A 134 -1.85 8.38 25.39
CA LEU A 134 -1.14 9.32 24.53
C LEU A 134 0.19 9.81 25.16
N ILE A 135 0.18 10.19 26.43
CA ILE A 135 1.39 10.65 27.12
C ILE A 135 2.01 9.45 27.84
N GLY A 136 3.10 8.91 27.31
CA GLY A 136 3.89 7.86 27.95
C GLY A 136 4.62 8.38 29.18
N THR A 137 4.87 7.50 30.17
CA THR A 137 5.57 7.85 31.41
C THR A 137 6.84 7.01 31.65
N ASN A 138 7.22 6.21 30.69
CA ASN A 138 8.48 5.49 30.60
C ASN A 138 8.91 5.42 29.14
N THR A 139 10.18 5.09 28.89
CA THR A 139 10.77 5.10 27.54
C THR A 139 9.99 4.25 26.54
N VAL A 140 9.59 3.04 26.92
CA VAL A 140 8.86 2.12 26.03
C VAL A 140 7.48 2.69 25.65
N ASP A 141 6.70 3.17 26.63
CA ASP A 141 5.40 3.77 26.37
C ASP A 141 5.52 5.08 25.58
N CYS A 142 6.57 5.88 25.83
CA CYS A 142 6.85 7.08 25.02
C CYS A 142 7.15 6.73 23.56
N MET A 143 7.98 5.69 23.33
CA MET A 143 8.28 5.22 21.97
C MET A 143 7.02 4.68 21.26
N LYS A 144 6.24 3.82 21.93
CA LYS A 144 4.99 3.29 21.38
C LYS A 144 4.01 4.41 21.02
N SER A 145 3.83 5.35 21.95
CA SER A 145 2.95 6.51 21.73
C SER A 145 3.43 7.39 20.58
N GLY A 146 4.71 7.75 20.56
CA GLY A 146 5.30 8.58 19.52
C GLY A 146 5.16 7.96 18.13
N ILE A 147 5.41 6.67 18.00
CA ILE A 147 5.27 5.95 16.72
C ILE A 147 3.80 5.86 16.29
N VAL A 148 2.90 5.44 17.17
CA VAL A 148 1.50 5.19 16.79
C VAL A 148 0.73 6.49 16.57
N TYR A 149 0.70 7.38 17.57
CA TYR A 149 0.00 8.65 17.44
C TYR A 149 0.71 9.63 16.50
N GLY A 150 2.05 9.59 16.44
CA GLY A 150 2.81 10.38 15.46
C GLY A 150 2.49 9.97 14.02
N SER A 151 2.38 8.67 13.75
CA SER A 151 1.95 8.17 12.43
C SER A 151 0.51 8.54 12.13
N ALA A 152 -0.42 8.38 13.07
CA ALA A 152 -1.81 8.79 12.89
C ALA A 152 -1.94 10.30 12.60
N ALA A 153 -1.28 11.14 13.39
CA ALA A 153 -1.27 12.58 13.17
C ALA A 153 -0.63 12.98 11.83
N MET A 154 0.38 12.23 11.36
CA MET A 154 0.96 12.43 10.03
C MET A 154 -0.08 12.14 8.93
N LEU A 155 -0.82 11.03 9.02
CA LEU A 155 -1.88 10.71 8.07
C LEU A 155 -2.95 11.81 8.07
N ASP A 156 -3.50 12.16 9.24
CA ASP A 156 -4.51 13.21 9.39
C ASP A 156 -4.03 14.55 8.82
N GLY A 157 -2.80 14.92 9.15
CA GLY A 157 -2.18 16.15 8.65
C GLY A 157 -2.02 16.16 7.13
N MET A 158 -1.67 15.02 6.50
CA MET A 158 -1.56 14.92 5.04
C MET A 158 -2.93 14.93 4.37
N ILE A 159 -3.91 14.22 4.93
CA ILE A 159 -5.31 14.28 4.45
C ILE A 159 -5.80 15.73 4.41
N ALA A 160 -5.63 16.46 5.51
CA ALA A 160 -6.06 17.85 5.59
C ALA A 160 -5.36 18.78 4.58
N ARG A 161 -4.06 18.56 4.33
CA ARG A 161 -3.29 19.35 3.36
C ARG A 161 -3.71 19.07 1.92
N VAL A 162 -3.81 17.79 1.55
CA VAL A 162 -4.18 17.39 0.19
C VAL A 162 -5.63 17.74 -0.10
N THR A 163 -6.54 17.60 0.87
CA THR A 163 -7.94 18.04 0.72
C THR A 163 -8.03 19.53 0.39
N ARG A 164 -7.22 20.37 1.03
CA ARG A 164 -7.16 21.83 0.71
C ARG A 164 -6.60 22.11 -0.67
N GLU A 165 -5.60 21.34 -1.11
CA GLU A 165 -5.00 21.48 -2.44
C GLU A 165 -5.95 21.02 -3.54
N LEU A 166 -6.68 19.91 -3.33
CA LEU A 166 -7.69 19.43 -4.27
C LEU A 166 -8.94 20.32 -4.33
N GLY A 167 -9.25 21.06 -3.25
CA GLY A 167 -10.45 21.87 -3.15
C GLY A 167 -11.75 21.08 -2.94
N GLU A 168 -11.66 19.76 -2.76
CA GLU A 168 -12.80 18.85 -2.55
C GLU A 168 -12.42 17.73 -1.59
N LYS A 169 -13.42 17.17 -0.87
CA LYS A 169 -13.22 16.10 0.12
C LYS A 169 -12.93 14.77 -0.59
N PRO A 170 -11.75 14.16 -0.41
CA PRO A 170 -11.45 12.85 -1.00
C PRO A 170 -12.03 11.71 -0.17
N THR A 171 -12.23 10.56 -0.84
CA THR A 171 -12.31 9.27 -0.17
C THR A 171 -10.90 8.85 0.26
N VAL A 172 -10.72 8.50 1.52
CA VAL A 172 -9.40 8.08 2.03
C VAL A 172 -9.41 6.58 2.25
N VAL A 173 -8.48 5.90 1.58
CA VAL A 173 -8.29 4.45 1.66
C VAL A 173 -6.90 4.17 2.22
N ALA A 174 -6.78 3.22 3.13
CA ALA A 174 -5.50 2.74 3.64
C ALA A 174 -5.37 1.23 3.39
N THR A 175 -4.19 0.83 2.95
CA THR A 175 -3.78 -0.57 2.73
C THR A 175 -2.40 -0.82 3.36
N GLY A 176 -1.90 -2.05 3.22
CA GLY A 176 -0.64 -2.45 3.83
C GLY A 176 -0.80 -3.08 5.20
N GLY A 177 0.19 -3.90 5.58
CA GLY A 177 0.11 -4.75 6.79
C GLY A 177 -0.03 -3.98 8.10
N LEU A 178 0.37 -2.71 8.14
CA LEU A 178 0.30 -1.86 9.33
C LEU A 178 -0.91 -0.92 9.34
N ALA A 179 -1.68 -0.84 8.26
CA ALA A 179 -2.84 0.04 8.17
C ALA A 179 -3.86 -0.17 9.32
N PRO A 180 -4.29 -1.39 9.67
CA PRO A 180 -5.25 -1.60 10.76
C PRO A 180 -4.73 -1.17 12.14
N HIS A 181 -3.41 -1.14 12.30
CA HIS A 181 -2.79 -0.78 13.59
C HIS A 181 -2.77 0.74 13.81
N ILE A 182 -2.77 1.54 12.74
CA ILE A 182 -2.62 2.99 12.79
C ILE A 182 -3.95 3.71 12.56
N THR A 183 -4.74 3.29 11.58
CA THR A 183 -5.97 3.99 11.17
C THR A 183 -6.97 4.17 12.30
N LYS A 184 -7.01 3.25 13.26
CA LYS A 184 -7.88 3.36 14.46
C LYS A 184 -7.50 4.48 15.43
N TYR A 185 -6.33 5.10 15.25
CA TYR A 185 -5.86 6.25 16.05
C TYR A 185 -5.95 7.56 15.28
N CYS A 186 -6.37 7.52 14.01
CA CYS A 186 -6.61 8.71 13.21
C CYS A 186 -7.93 9.37 13.59
N GLU A 187 -7.99 10.70 13.44
CA GLU A 187 -9.22 11.49 13.59
C GLU A 187 -10.03 11.50 12.28
N SER A 188 -9.37 11.33 11.15
CA SER A 188 -10.00 11.26 9.83
C SER A 188 -10.69 9.93 9.60
N GLU A 189 -11.78 9.95 8.84
CA GLU A 189 -12.43 8.74 8.35
C GLU A 189 -11.56 8.08 7.27
N ILE A 190 -11.06 6.88 7.54
CA ILE A 190 -10.17 6.12 6.66
C ILE A 190 -10.73 4.72 6.45
N ILE A 191 -10.97 4.34 5.21
CA ILE A 191 -11.40 2.99 4.83
C ILE A 191 -10.17 2.09 4.79
N CYS A 192 -10.10 1.08 5.65
CA CYS A 192 -9.00 0.12 5.66
C CYS A 192 -9.32 -1.05 4.71
N ASP A 193 -8.57 -1.17 3.61
CA ASP A 193 -8.72 -2.24 2.61
C ASP A 193 -7.41 -3.00 2.43
N ASN A 194 -7.24 -4.07 3.21
CA ASN A 194 -6.04 -4.91 3.17
C ASN A 194 -5.94 -5.79 1.92
N THR A 195 -6.96 -5.79 1.07
CA THR A 195 -7.00 -6.58 -0.17
C THR A 195 -6.90 -5.72 -1.42
N LEU A 196 -6.66 -4.41 -1.27
CA LEU A 196 -6.66 -3.45 -2.37
C LEU A 196 -5.75 -3.90 -3.52
N ILE A 197 -4.50 -4.26 -3.23
CA ILE A 197 -3.55 -4.73 -4.25
C ILE A 197 -4.03 -6.00 -4.96
N LEU A 198 -4.66 -6.94 -4.25
CA LEU A 198 -5.19 -8.17 -4.85
C LEU A 198 -6.37 -7.88 -5.79
N LYS A 199 -7.21 -6.92 -5.44
CA LYS A 199 -8.30 -6.44 -6.28
C LYS A 199 -7.75 -5.79 -7.55
N GLY A 200 -6.73 -4.93 -7.42
CA GLY A 200 -6.05 -4.30 -8.56
C GLY A 200 -5.41 -5.32 -9.48
N LEU A 201 -4.70 -6.30 -8.93
CA LEU A 201 -4.14 -7.40 -9.72
C LEU A 201 -5.22 -8.16 -10.49
N ARG A 202 -6.35 -8.48 -9.85
CA ARG A 202 -7.47 -9.14 -10.53
C ARG A 202 -8.03 -8.32 -11.68
N ILE A 203 -8.21 -7.01 -11.48
CA ILE A 203 -8.70 -6.10 -12.52
C ILE A 203 -7.71 -6.05 -13.70
N LEU A 204 -6.41 -5.90 -13.39
CA LEU A 204 -5.35 -5.86 -14.39
C LEU A 204 -5.24 -7.18 -15.16
N TYR A 205 -5.33 -8.31 -14.46
CA TYR A 205 -5.33 -9.63 -15.10
C TYR A 205 -6.49 -9.77 -16.08
N ASN A 206 -7.71 -9.48 -15.64
CA ASN A 206 -8.90 -9.60 -16.50
C ASN A 206 -8.87 -8.66 -17.72
N LYS A 207 -8.23 -7.50 -17.59
CA LYS A 207 -8.08 -6.53 -18.69
C LYS A 207 -7.03 -6.94 -19.73
N ASN A 208 -6.09 -7.81 -19.36
CA ASN A 208 -4.93 -8.18 -20.18
C ASN A 208 -4.83 -9.67 -20.52
N LYS A 209 -5.68 -10.51 -19.94
CA LYS A 209 -5.75 -11.91 -20.36
C LYS A 209 -6.23 -12.00 -21.81
N ALA A 210 -5.53 -12.79 -22.60
CA ALA A 210 -5.89 -13.08 -24.00
C ALA A 210 -7.13 -13.96 -24.08
#